data_5068aa851f3ebc9abbbd5e8c376b98ae
#
_entry.id   5068aa851f3ebc9abbbd5e8c376b98ae
#
_cell.length_a   1.000
_cell.length_b   1.000
_cell.length_c   1.000
_cell.angle_alpha   90.00
_cell.angle_beta   90.00
_cell.angle_gamma   90.00
#
_symmetry.space_group_name_H-M   'P 1'
#
loop_
_entity.id
_entity.type
_entity.pdbx_description
1 polymer ?
#
loop_
_entity_poly.entity_id
_entity_poly.type
_entity_poly.pdbx_seq_one_letter_code
_entity_poly.pdbx_strand_id
1 'polypeptide(L)'
;LDAVSVLVDECKIRLNEEELSIRAVDPANVGMVDLTLEAAAFESYEADGGVIGVNLTRLEEVAGMANADDLIHLELDEETRKLHIEIEGLSYTLALIDPDSIRKEPDIPDLDLPAEITLEGAQLNRGITAADMVSDHIRLRVDETDETFHIEAEGDTDDVDLQLESEDLIALTAGPADSLFSLDYLKDMNKAIASDAEVRVELGEEFPVKLHYEFAEGL
;
A
#
# COMPACT_ATOMS: atom_id res chain seq x y z
N LEU A 1 7.44 -5.33 -0.79
CA LEU A 1 7.92 -4.33 -1.74
C LEU A 1 6.78 -3.83 -2.63
N ASP A 2 5.92 -4.72 -3.13
CA ASP A 2 4.82 -4.45 -4.06
C ASP A 2 3.92 -3.28 -3.62
N ALA A 3 3.63 -3.15 -2.31
CA ALA A 3 2.83 -2.06 -1.76
C ALA A 3 3.44 -0.66 -1.99
N VAL A 4 4.73 -0.57 -2.19
CA VAL A 4 5.45 0.70 -2.41
C VAL A 4 5.73 0.94 -3.88
N SER A 5 6.17 -0.11 -4.59
CA SER A 5 6.57 -0.02 -5.99
C SER A 5 5.43 0.27 -6.96
N VAL A 6 4.18 0.01 -6.56
CA VAL A 6 3.00 0.42 -7.32
C VAL A 6 2.87 1.95 -7.45
N LEU A 7 3.53 2.72 -6.59
CA LEU A 7 3.46 4.19 -6.60
C LEU A 7 4.77 4.85 -7.03
N VAL A 8 5.93 4.25 -6.70
CA VAL A 8 7.24 4.86 -6.94
C VAL A 8 8.29 3.84 -7.33
N ASP A 9 9.25 4.24 -8.20
CA ASP A 9 10.37 3.41 -8.64
C ASP A 9 11.56 3.45 -7.67
N GLU A 10 11.60 4.46 -6.81
CA GLU A 10 12.67 4.68 -5.82
C GLU A 10 12.10 5.29 -4.54
N CYS A 11 12.65 4.91 -3.40
CA CYS A 11 12.20 5.43 -2.12
C CYS A 11 13.32 5.57 -1.10
N LYS A 12 13.00 6.28 -0.01
CA LYS A 12 13.81 6.31 1.21
C LYS A 12 13.32 5.24 2.16
N ILE A 13 14.23 4.42 2.64
CA ILE A 13 13.98 3.48 3.73
C ILE A 13 14.61 4.05 4.99
N ARG A 14 13.81 4.22 6.03
CA ARG A 14 14.25 4.64 7.35
C ARG A 14 14.41 3.40 8.22
N LEU A 15 15.52 3.35 8.91
CA LEU A 15 15.89 2.24 9.79
C LEU A 15 16.05 2.77 11.20
N ASN A 16 15.58 2.06 12.19
CA ASN A 16 15.90 2.26 13.60
C ASN A 16 15.94 0.89 14.29
N GLU A 17 16.22 0.84 15.59
CA GLU A 17 16.36 -0.41 16.35
C GLU A 17 15.08 -1.25 16.41
N GLU A 18 13.90 -0.65 16.20
CA GLU A 18 12.60 -1.28 16.40
C GLU A 18 11.89 -1.61 15.07
N GLU A 19 12.19 -0.88 13.99
CA GLU A 19 11.43 -0.96 12.75
C GLU A 19 12.20 -0.46 11.52
N LEU A 20 11.72 -0.90 10.36
CA LEU A 20 11.97 -0.33 9.04
C LEU A 20 10.71 0.40 8.59
N SER A 21 10.84 1.63 8.11
CA SER A 21 9.70 2.37 7.58
C SER A 21 9.97 3.03 6.23
N ILE A 22 8.94 3.11 5.42
CA ILE A 22 8.96 3.74 4.09
C ILE A 22 7.76 4.66 3.99
N ARG A 23 8.02 5.91 3.64
CA ARG A 23 6.98 6.86 3.26
C ARG A 23 7.30 7.44 1.90
N ALA A 24 6.40 7.28 0.95
CA ALA A 24 6.59 7.75 -0.41
C ALA A 24 5.30 8.33 -1.00
N VAL A 25 5.46 9.22 -1.96
CA VAL A 25 4.37 9.84 -2.72
C VAL A 25 4.68 9.71 -4.20
N ASP A 26 3.68 9.40 -4.99
CA ASP A 26 3.82 9.29 -6.44
C ASP A 26 4.21 10.64 -7.10
N PRO A 27 4.76 10.64 -8.32
CA PRO A 27 5.16 11.87 -9.00
C PRO A 27 4.05 12.90 -9.20
N ALA A 28 2.78 12.45 -9.27
CA ALA A 28 1.62 13.34 -9.45
C ALA A 28 1.07 13.91 -8.13
N ASN A 29 1.56 13.45 -6.96
CA ASN A 29 1.05 13.77 -5.61
C ASN A 29 -0.42 13.35 -5.40
N VAL A 30 -0.83 12.26 -5.98
CA VAL A 30 -2.19 11.70 -5.87
C VAL A 30 -2.22 10.53 -4.89
N GLY A 31 -1.23 9.64 -4.98
CA GLY A 31 -1.13 8.46 -4.13
C GLY A 31 0.06 8.56 -3.17
N MET A 32 -0.13 8.06 -1.95
CA MET A 32 0.92 7.96 -0.94
C MET A 32 0.86 6.61 -0.25
N VAL A 33 2.03 6.12 0.12
CA VAL A 33 2.20 4.93 0.94
C VAL A 33 2.96 5.29 2.21
N ASP A 34 2.50 4.74 3.33
CA ASP A 34 3.18 4.75 4.63
C ASP A 34 3.24 3.30 5.11
N LEU A 35 4.43 2.72 5.06
CA LEU A 35 4.70 1.32 5.40
C LEU A 35 5.60 1.26 6.62
N THR A 36 5.25 0.44 7.58
CA THR A 36 6.09 0.09 8.72
C THR A 36 6.23 -1.42 8.83
N LEU A 37 7.45 -1.90 8.97
CA LEU A 37 7.77 -3.30 9.28
C LEU A 37 8.53 -3.33 10.61
N GLU A 38 7.89 -3.90 11.62
CA GLU A 38 8.52 -4.07 12.93
C GLU A 38 9.69 -5.06 12.86
N ALA A 39 10.68 -4.91 13.73
CA ALA A 39 11.82 -5.82 13.82
C ALA A 39 11.39 -7.30 14.00
N ALA A 40 10.25 -7.51 14.65
CA ALA A 40 9.66 -8.83 14.86
C ALA A 40 9.16 -9.51 13.56
N ALA A 41 8.97 -8.76 12.47
CA ALA A 41 8.60 -9.31 11.16
C ALA A 41 9.78 -10.01 10.44
N PHE A 42 11.01 -9.87 10.96
CA PHE A 42 12.22 -10.44 10.39
C PHE A 42 12.73 -11.60 11.27
N GLU A 43 13.38 -12.60 10.67
CA GLU A 43 14.07 -13.65 11.45
C GLU A 43 15.21 -13.07 12.32
N SER A 44 15.90 -12.05 11.80
CA SER A 44 16.85 -11.25 12.56
C SER A 44 16.86 -9.84 12.01
N TYR A 45 16.92 -8.85 12.88
CA TYR A 45 16.97 -7.45 12.53
C TYR A 45 17.95 -6.72 13.44
N GLU A 46 18.91 -6.03 12.85
CA GLU A 46 19.88 -5.18 13.56
C GLU A 46 20.07 -3.90 12.75
N ALA A 47 19.73 -2.77 13.33
CA ALA A 47 19.95 -1.45 12.75
C ALA A 47 20.17 -0.40 13.84
N ASP A 48 21.24 0.38 13.72
CA ASP A 48 21.56 1.49 14.65
C ASP A 48 20.84 2.79 14.27
N GLY A 49 20.08 2.76 13.18
CA GLY A 49 19.37 3.92 12.63
C GLY A 49 19.99 4.43 11.35
N GLY A 50 19.20 5.23 10.62
CA GLY A 50 19.67 5.84 9.38
C GLY A 50 18.61 5.92 8.29
N VAL A 51 19.00 6.48 7.15
CA VAL A 51 18.15 6.57 5.95
C VAL A 51 18.96 6.14 4.75
N ILE A 52 18.44 5.19 4.00
CA ILE A 52 19.02 4.75 2.73
C ILE A 52 18.07 5.05 1.57
N GLY A 53 18.61 5.36 0.41
CA GLY A 53 17.85 5.50 -0.84
C GLY A 53 17.99 4.24 -1.69
N VAL A 54 16.86 3.70 -2.14
CA VAL A 54 16.82 2.41 -2.85
C VAL A 54 16.08 2.53 -4.16
N ASN A 55 16.63 1.92 -5.21
CA ASN A 55 15.88 1.64 -6.44
C ASN A 55 15.03 0.39 -6.20
N LEU A 56 13.71 0.59 -6.07
CA LEU A 56 12.75 -0.47 -5.75
C LEU A 56 12.66 -1.52 -6.85
N THR A 57 12.61 -1.09 -8.11
CA THR A 57 12.56 -2.01 -9.26
C THR A 57 13.71 -3.02 -9.22
N ARG A 58 14.93 -2.55 -8.91
CA ARG A 58 16.09 -3.43 -8.79
C ARG A 58 16.02 -4.33 -7.57
N LEU A 59 15.57 -3.79 -6.45
CA LEU A 59 15.43 -4.59 -5.23
C LEU A 59 14.39 -5.70 -5.42
N GLU A 60 13.26 -5.40 -6.08
CA GLU A 60 12.22 -6.38 -6.42
C GLU A 60 12.72 -7.45 -7.40
N GLU A 61 13.43 -7.05 -8.45
CA GLU A 61 14.02 -7.99 -9.41
C GLU A 61 14.94 -9.01 -8.69
N VAL A 62 15.73 -8.54 -7.72
CA VAL A 62 16.65 -9.40 -6.97
C VAL A 62 15.88 -10.24 -5.94
N ALA A 63 14.98 -9.64 -5.16
CA ALA A 63 14.16 -10.36 -4.18
C ALA A 63 13.28 -11.42 -4.85
N GLY A 64 12.75 -11.13 -6.04
CA GLY A 64 11.95 -12.06 -6.84
C GLY A 64 12.71 -13.29 -7.37
N MET A 65 14.04 -13.36 -7.18
CA MET A 65 14.82 -14.57 -7.45
C MET A 65 14.75 -15.60 -6.32
N ALA A 66 14.26 -15.20 -5.14
CA ALA A 66 14.04 -16.08 -4.01
C ALA A 66 12.79 -16.95 -4.22
N ASN A 67 12.84 -18.20 -3.76
CA ASN A 67 11.65 -19.03 -3.62
C ASN A 67 10.97 -18.73 -2.27
N ALA A 68 9.75 -19.23 -2.07
CA ALA A 68 8.95 -18.93 -0.89
C ALA A 68 9.61 -19.30 0.46
N ASP A 69 10.51 -20.30 0.47
CA ASP A 69 11.20 -20.77 1.67
C ASP A 69 12.64 -20.26 1.80
N ASP A 70 13.11 -19.46 0.84
CA ASP A 70 14.48 -18.96 0.85
C ASP A 70 14.61 -17.76 1.79
N LEU A 71 15.68 -17.73 2.57
CA LEU A 71 16.03 -16.60 3.41
C LEU A 71 16.78 -15.55 2.56
N ILE A 72 16.33 -14.31 2.62
CA ILE A 72 17.01 -13.17 2.02
C ILE A 72 17.79 -12.46 3.13
N HIS A 73 19.11 -12.44 3.01
CA HIS A 73 19.98 -11.70 3.91
C HIS A 73 20.37 -10.37 3.29
N LEU A 74 20.19 -9.28 4.04
CA LEU A 74 20.50 -7.92 3.62
C LEU A 74 21.57 -7.33 4.56
N GLU A 75 22.66 -6.85 4.01
CA GLU A 75 23.74 -6.20 4.79
C GLU A 75 24.10 -4.85 4.15
N LEU A 76 24.03 -3.79 4.95
CA LEU A 76 24.40 -2.44 4.53
C LEU A 76 25.90 -2.19 4.70
N ASP A 77 26.60 -1.86 3.61
CA ASP A 77 27.92 -1.26 3.64
C ASP A 77 27.79 0.27 3.53
N GLU A 78 27.87 0.93 4.68
CA GLU A 78 27.75 2.38 4.78
C GLU A 78 28.93 3.13 4.12
N GLU A 79 30.14 2.57 4.15
CA GLU A 79 31.33 3.21 3.59
C GLU A 79 31.23 3.32 2.08
N THR A 80 30.77 2.25 1.43
CA THR A 80 30.64 2.20 -0.04
C THR A 80 29.24 2.52 -0.54
N ARG A 81 28.27 2.72 0.36
CA ARG A 81 26.83 2.92 0.06
C ARG A 81 26.28 1.82 -0.83
N LYS A 82 26.42 0.60 -0.38
CA LYS A 82 25.95 -0.60 -1.09
C LYS A 82 25.14 -1.47 -0.15
N LEU A 83 24.13 -2.10 -0.70
CA LEU A 83 23.36 -3.15 -0.04
C LEU A 83 23.81 -4.50 -0.61
N HIS A 84 24.36 -5.34 0.24
CA HIS A 84 24.69 -6.72 -0.09
C HIS A 84 23.46 -7.58 0.17
N ILE A 85 23.08 -8.38 -0.83
CA ILE A 85 21.89 -9.24 -0.81
C ILE A 85 22.36 -10.65 -1.08
N GLU A 86 22.06 -11.56 -0.15
CA GLU A 86 22.38 -12.99 -0.29
C GLU A 86 21.11 -13.83 -0.28
N ILE A 87 20.94 -14.70 -1.27
CA ILE A 87 19.81 -15.60 -1.46
C ILE A 87 20.35 -16.95 -1.94
N GLU A 88 20.24 -18.03 -1.18
CA GLU A 88 20.57 -19.41 -1.58
C GLU A 88 21.88 -19.55 -2.44
N GLY A 89 22.95 -18.84 -2.01
CA GLY A 89 24.24 -18.88 -2.73
C GLY A 89 24.37 -17.86 -3.88
N LEU A 90 23.32 -17.09 -4.18
CA LEU A 90 23.39 -15.89 -4.98
C LEU A 90 23.87 -14.73 -4.09
N SER A 91 24.91 -14.03 -4.53
CA SER A 91 25.33 -12.77 -3.91
C SER A 91 25.17 -11.63 -4.91
N TYR A 92 24.39 -10.63 -4.54
CA TYR A 92 24.12 -9.45 -5.34
C TYR A 92 24.50 -8.19 -4.58
N THR A 93 25.10 -7.22 -5.25
CA THR A 93 25.45 -5.93 -4.65
C THR A 93 24.68 -4.83 -5.34
N LEU A 94 23.75 -4.20 -4.60
CA LEU A 94 22.94 -3.09 -5.06
C LEU A 94 23.58 -1.76 -4.66
N ALA A 95 23.83 -0.88 -5.63
CA ALA A 95 24.27 0.48 -5.33
C ALA A 95 23.07 1.29 -4.80
N LEU A 96 23.26 1.97 -3.68
CA LEU A 96 22.25 2.81 -3.08
C LEU A 96 22.21 4.19 -3.71
N ILE A 97 21.04 4.78 -3.74
CA ILE A 97 20.78 6.16 -4.18
C ILE A 97 21.06 7.10 -2.99
N ASP A 98 21.58 8.28 -3.29
CA ASP A 98 21.69 9.32 -2.25
C ASP A 98 20.27 9.73 -1.79
N PRO A 99 19.92 9.57 -0.51
CA PRO A 99 18.59 9.93 -0.01
C PRO A 99 18.21 11.38 -0.29
N ASP A 100 19.18 12.28 -0.36
CA ASP A 100 18.93 13.70 -0.65
C ASP A 100 18.55 13.95 -2.13
N SER A 101 18.84 13.01 -3.02
CA SER A 101 18.43 13.07 -4.43
C SER A 101 17.02 12.52 -4.67
N ILE A 102 16.49 11.72 -3.75
CA ILE A 102 15.13 11.22 -3.81
C ILE A 102 14.15 12.31 -3.33
N ARG A 103 13.01 12.36 -3.97
CA ARG A 103 11.95 13.32 -3.64
C ARG A 103 11.67 13.35 -2.14
N LYS A 104 11.49 14.57 -1.62
CA LYS A 104 11.12 14.75 -0.22
C LYS A 104 9.68 14.26 0.00
N GLU A 105 9.51 13.47 1.02
CA GLU A 105 8.19 13.04 1.47
C GLU A 105 7.36 14.25 1.87
N PRO A 106 6.07 14.33 1.49
CA PRO A 106 5.18 15.36 1.99
C PRO A 106 4.83 15.08 3.45
N ASP A 107 4.48 16.13 4.17
CA ASP A 107 3.78 15.97 5.44
C ASP A 107 2.37 15.44 5.15
N ILE A 108 1.99 14.33 5.79
CA ILE A 108 0.63 13.80 5.69
C ILE A 108 -0.27 14.71 6.50
N PRO A 109 -1.29 15.34 5.88
CA PRO A 109 -2.28 16.06 6.67
C PRO A 109 -3.05 15.06 7.56
N ASP A 110 -3.25 15.43 8.80
CA ASP A 110 -4.16 14.70 9.68
C ASP A 110 -5.59 14.98 9.20
N LEU A 111 -6.15 14.03 8.44
CA LEU A 111 -7.50 14.11 7.90
C LEU A 111 -8.44 13.36 8.83
N ASP A 112 -9.39 14.06 9.41
CA ASP A 112 -10.51 13.48 10.14
C ASP A 112 -11.59 13.07 9.11
N LEU A 113 -11.60 11.78 8.75
CA LEU A 113 -12.52 11.22 7.77
C LEU A 113 -13.70 10.58 8.53
N PRO A 114 -14.95 11.02 8.26
CA PRO A 114 -16.10 10.71 9.12
C PRO A 114 -16.63 9.28 8.99
N ALA A 115 -16.36 8.59 7.88
CA ALA A 115 -16.78 7.22 7.68
C ALA A 115 -15.57 6.26 7.77
N GLU A 116 -15.78 5.14 8.45
CA GLU A 116 -14.83 4.05 8.56
C GLU A 116 -15.52 2.74 8.21
N ILE A 117 -15.00 2.02 7.23
CA ILE A 117 -15.51 0.76 6.73
C ILE A 117 -14.40 -0.29 6.88
N THR A 118 -14.71 -1.41 7.52
CA THR A 118 -13.81 -2.56 7.58
C THR A 118 -14.41 -3.73 6.82
N LEU A 119 -13.68 -4.26 5.83
CA LEU A 119 -14.13 -5.33 4.96
C LEU A 119 -12.98 -6.27 4.60
N GLU A 120 -13.30 -7.45 4.08
CA GLU A 120 -12.29 -8.35 3.51
C GLU A 120 -11.73 -7.80 2.19
N GLY A 121 -10.44 -7.99 1.93
CA GLY A 121 -9.77 -7.61 0.69
C GLY A 121 -10.46 -8.17 -0.55
N ALA A 122 -11.05 -9.37 -0.45
CA ALA A 122 -11.84 -9.97 -1.52
C ALA A 122 -13.04 -9.11 -1.97
N GLN A 123 -13.73 -8.45 -1.03
CA GLN A 123 -14.87 -7.59 -1.36
C GLN A 123 -14.41 -6.29 -2.04
N LEU A 124 -13.34 -5.69 -1.55
CA LEU A 124 -12.74 -4.51 -2.17
C LEU A 124 -12.28 -4.84 -3.61
N ASN A 125 -11.54 -5.94 -3.77
CA ASN A 125 -11.08 -6.42 -5.08
C ASN A 125 -12.24 -6.70 -6.04
N ARG A 126 -13.34 -7.26 -5.56
CA ARG A 126 -14.55 -7.50 -6.35
C ARG A 126 -15.14 -6.21 -6.88
N GLY A 127 -15.26 -5.18 -6.05
CA GLY A 127 -15.77 -3.86 -6.45
C GLY A 127 -14.86 -3.17 -7.48
N ILE A 128 -13.55 -3.15 -7.22
CA ILE A 128 -12.55 -2.57 -8.12
C ILE A 128 -12.55 -3.30 -9.48
N THR A 129 -12.60 -4.64 -9.48
CA THR A 129 -12.64 -5.43 -10.71
C THR A 129 -13.92 -5.17 -11.52
N ALA A 130 -15.05 -5.03 -10.85
CA ALA A 130 -16.31 -4.72 -11.53
C ALA A 130 -16.31 -3.29 -12.11
N ALA A 131 -15.79 -2.32 -11.39
CA ALA A 131 -15.64 -0.93 -11.85
C ALA A 131 -14.74 -0.84 -13.11
N ASP A 132 -13.65 -1.62 -13.16
CA ASP A 132 -12.70 -1.67 -14.29
C ASP A 132 -13.33 -2.16 -15.62
N MET A 133 -14.49 -2.79 -15.54
CA MET A 133 -15.23 -3.23 -16.74
C MET A 133 -15.97 -2.09 -17.43
N VAL A 134 -16.25 -0.99 -16.72
CA VAL A 134 -17.16 0.04 -17.20
C VAL A 134 -16.58 1.46 -17.20
N SER A 135 -15.61 1.77 -16.34
CA SER A 135 -15.10 3.14 -16.17
C SER A 135 -13.63 3.18 -15.80
N ASP A 136 -12.98 4.31 -16.04
CA ASP A 136 -11.66 4.66 -15.51
C ASP A 136 -11.72 5.41 -14.16
N HIS A 137 -12.93 5.57 -13.62
CA HIS A 137 -13.20 6.15 -12.30
C HIS A 137 -14.05 5.21 -11.45
N ILE A 138 -13.89 5.31 -10.15
CA ILE A 138 -14.61 4.55 -9.14
C ILE A 138 -15.11 5.50 -8.04
N ARG A 139 -16.36 5.35 -7.66
CA ARG A 139 -16.98 6.10 -6.57
C ARG A 139 -17.13 5.22 -5.36
N LEU A 140 -16.68 5.71 -4.22
CA LEU A 140 -16.89 5.09 -2.92
C LEU A 140 -17.86 5.97 -2.13
N ARG A 141 -18.95 5.38 -1.64
CA ARG A 141 -20.01 6.11 -0.93
C ARG A 141 -20.55 5.30 0.24
N VAL A 142 -20.87 6.00 1.33
CA VAL A 142 -21.63 5.44 2.44
C VAL A 142 -23.02 6.02 2.46
N ASP A 143 -24.05 5.18 2.53
CA ASP A 143 -25.41 5.60 2.82
C ASP A 143 -25.65 5.51 4.32
N GLU A 144 -25.77 6.68 4.97
CA GLU A 144 -25.94 6.78 6.41
C GLU A 144 -27.34 6.31 6.87
N THR A 145 -28.33 6.32 5.95
CA THR A 145 -29.71 5.96 6.29
C THR A 145 -29.88 4.44 6.34
N ASP A 146 -29.33 3.77 5.36
CA ASP A 146 -29.42 2.32 5.21
C ASP A 146 -28.21 1.59 5.81
N GLU A 147 -27.18 2.35 6.27
CA GLU A 147 -25.91 1.85 6.81
C GLU A 147 -25.26 0.86 5.84
N THR A 148 -25.09 1.28 4.58
CA THR A 148 -24.49 0.48 3.51
C THR A 148 -23.28 1.18 2.91
N PHE A 149 -22.32 0.37 2.46
CA PHE A 149 -21.16 0.85 1.70
C PHE A 149 -21.32 0.49 0.23
N HIS A 150 -21.09 1.46 -0.65
CA HIS A 150 -21.23 1.31 -2.09
C HIS A 150 -19.91 1.50 -2.80
N ILE A 151 -19.62 0.61 -3.74
CA ILE A 151 -18.54 0.74 -4.71
C ILE A 151 -19.19 0.82 -6.09
N GLU A 152 -19.18 2.03 -6.66
CA GLU A 152 -19.95 2.37 -7.85
C GLU A 152 -19.00 2.76 -9.00
N ALA A 153 -19.41 2.48 -10.24
CA ALA A 153 -18.76 3.00 -11.42
C ALA A 153 -19.81 3.24 -12.51
N GLU A 154 -19.70 4.38 -13.19
CA GLU A 154 -20.60 4.78 -14.26
C GLU A 154 -19.79 4.88 -15.57
N GLY A 155 -20.19 4.13 -16.57
CA GLY A 155 -19.63 4.16 -17.92
C GLY A 155 -20.58 4.81 -18.93
N ASP A 156 -20.22 4.79 -20.19
CA ASP A 156 -21.03 5.38 -21.26
C ASP A 156 -22.36 4.62 -21.51
N THR A 157 -22.38 3.32 -21.25
CA THR A 157 -23.53 2.43 -21.54
C THR A 157 -23.88 1.51 -20.38
N ASP A 158 -22.92 1.21 -19.52
CA ASP A 158 -23.06 0.23 -18.45
C ASP A 158 -22.66 0.86 -17.11
N ASP A 159 -23.35 0.49 -16.06
CA ASP A 159 -23.11 0.94 -14.69
C ASP A 159 -22.87 -0.25 -13.78
N VAL A 160 -22.13 -0.04 -12.72
CA VAL A 160 -21.88 -1.01 -11.64
C VAL A 160 -22.18 -0.35 -10.31
N ASP A 161 -22.91 -1.05 -9.45
CA ASP A 161 -23.06 -0.76 -8.03
C ASP A 161 -22.91 -2.07 -7.24
N LEU A 162 -21.84 -2.16 -6.47
CA LEU A 162 -21.65 -3.18 -5.45
C LEU A 162 -22.07 -2.60 -4.12
N GLN A 163 -23.26 -2.96 -3.67
CA GLN A 163 -23.78 -2.61 -2.35
C GLN A 163 -23.36 -3.68 -1.33
N LEU A 164 -22.74 -3.25 -0.26
CA LEU A 164 -22.32 -4.09 0.88
C LEU A 164 -23.13 -3.67 2.11
N GLU A 165 -23.91 -4.61 2.65
CA GLU A 165 -24.69 -4.45 3.87
C GLU A 165 -23.88 -4.84 5.11
N SER A 166 -24.41 -4.60 6.30
CA SER A 166 -23.72 -4.90 7.57
C SER A 166 -23.28 -6.37 7.69
N GLU A 167 -23.96 -7.31 7.02
CA GLU A 167 -23.59 -8.74 7.00
C GLU A 167 -22.41 -9.07 6.06
N ASP A 168 -22.10 -8.17 5.11
CA ASP A 168 -20.99 -8.28 4.17
C ASP A 168 -19.72 -7.57 4.68
N LEU A 169 -19.86 -6.79 5.75
CA LEU A 169 -18.80 -5.98 6.34
C LEU A 169 -18.36 -6.54 7.69
N ILE A 170 -17.08 -6.34 8.01
CA ILE A 170 -16.55 -6.65 9.35
C ILE A 170 -17.00 -5.58 10.33
N ALA A 171 -16.94 -4.30 9.93
CA ALA A 171 -17.44 -3.17 10.72
C ALA A 171 -17.80 -1.99 9.81
N LEU A 172 -18.72 -1.15 10.28
CA LEU A 172 -19.09 0.12 9.64
C LEU A 172 -19.36 1.17 10.70
N THR A 173 -18.64 2.27 10.62
CA THR A 173 -18.98 3.54 11.26
C THR A 173 -19.48 4.47 10.17
N ALA A 174 -20.80 4.61 10.05
CA ALA A 174 -21.40 5.44 9.02
C ALA A 174 -21.17 6.93 9.32
N GLY A 175 -20.82 7.66 8.27
CA GLY A 175 -20.64 9.11 8.27
C GLY A 175 -20.73 9.63 6.85
N PRO A 176 -20.86 10.96 6.65
CA PRO A 176 -20.99 11.54 5.32
C PRO A 176 -19.73 11.24 4.48
N ALA A 177 -19.89 10.39 3.49
CA ALA A 177 -18.80 9.94 2.65
C ALA A 177 -19.28 9.67 1.22
N ASP A 178 -18.70 10.40 0.29
CA ASP A 178 -18.98 10.30 -1.14
C ASP A 178 -17.81 10.92 -1.91
N SER A 179 -17.01 10.09 -2.56
CA SER A 179 -15.83 10.54 -3.29
C SER A 179 -15.58 9.71 -4.54
N LEU A 180 -15.14 10.40 -5.59
CA LEU A 180 -14.76 9.82 -6.88
C LEU A 180 -13.24 9.76 -7.01
N PHE A 181 -12.71 8.61 -7.40
CA PHE A 181 -11.27 8.36 -7.52
C PHE A 181 -10.92 7.87 -8.93
N SER A 182 -9.66 8.10 -9.34
CA SER A 182 -9.08 7.40 -10.47
C SER A 182 -8.96 5.92 -10.14
N LEU A 183 -9.54 5.08 -10.99
CA LEU A 183 -9.55 3.64 -10.79
C LEU A 183 -8.14 3.04 -10.83
N ASP A 184 -7.25 3.55 -11.67
CA ASP A 184 -5.88 3.02 -11.81
C ASP A 184 -5.12 3.04 -10.49
N TYR A 185 -5.25 4.10 -9.67
CA TYR A 185 -4.61 4.16 -8.35
C TYR A 185 -5.15 3.09 -7.40
N LEU A 186 -6.47 2.92 -7.33
CA LEU A 186 -7.07 1.90 -6.46
C LEU A 186 -6.76 0.48 -6.93
N LYS A 187 -6.70 0.25 -8.25
CA LYS A 187 -6.25 -1.03 -8.82
C LYS A 187 -4.82 -1.35 -8.42
N ASP A 188 -3.94 -0.38 -8.54
CA ASP A 188 -2.54 -0.57 -8.22
C ASP A 188 -2.34 -0.86 -6.73
N MET A 189 -2.93 -0.05 -5.85
CA MET A 189 -2.90 -0.27 -4.40
C MET A 189 -3.49 -1.63 -4.01
N ASN A 190 -4.59 -2.04 -4.65
CA ASN A 190 -5.26 -3.31 -4.35
C ASN A 190 -4.43 -4.55 -4.72
N LYS A 191 -3.44 -4.45 -5.62
CA LYS A 191 -2.54 -5.57 -5.96
C LYS A 191 -1.76 -6.10 -4.76
N ALA A 192 -1.46 -5.24 -3.80
CA ALA A 192 -0.70 -5.59 -2.60
C ALA A 192 -1.60 -6.11 -1.45
N ILE A 193 -2.93 -6.08 -1.61
CA ILE A 193 -3.90 -6.49 -0.60
C ILE A 193 -4.27 -7.96 -0.82
N ALA A 194 -4.00 -8.81 0.16
CA ALA A 194 -4.43 -10.21 0.12
C ALA A 194 -5.97 -10.31 0.21
N SER A 195 -6.55 -11.32 -0.45
CA SER A 195 -8.01 -11.49 -0.49
C SER A 195 -8.64 -11.73 0.89
N ASP A 196 -7.90 -12.31 1.82
CA ASP A 196 -8.29 -12.60 3.19
C ASP A 196 -7.81 -11.53 4.20
N ALA A 197 -7.12 -10.50 3.73
CA ALA A 197 -6.72 -9.40 4.58
C ALA A 197 -7.93 -8.57 5.04
N GLU A 198 -7.90 -8.13 6.28
CA GLU A 198 -8.81 -7.12 6.79
C GLU A 198 -8.35 -5.74 6.30
N VAL A 199 -9.22 -5.04 5.60
CA VAL A 199 -8.95 -3.71 5.06
C VAL A 199 -9.86 -2.70 5.74
N ARG A 200 -9.26 -1.69 6.38
CA ARG A 200 -9.97 -0.55 6.95
C ARG A 200 -9.89 0.62 5.98
N VAL A 201 -11.03 1.09 5.55
CA VAL A 201 -11.21 2.21 4.61
C VAL A 201 -11.72 3.40 5.39
N GLU A 202 -10.99 4.51 5.39
CA GLU A 202 -11.46 5.80 5.91
C GLU A 202 -11.85 6.70 4.74
N LEU A 203 -13.04 7.28 4.80
CA LEU A 203 -13.67 7.99 3.69
C LEU A 203 -14.41 9.25 4.15
N GLY A 204 -14.46 10.26 3.30
CA GLY A 204 -15.22 11.49 3.48
C GLY A 204 -15.84 12.00 2.18
N GLU A 205 -16.46 13.17 2.21
CA GLU A 205 -17.01 13.83 1.03
C GLU A 205 -15.90 14.61 0.30
N GLU A 206 -15.59 14.26 -0.94
CA GLU A 206 -14.57 14.91 -1.78
C GLU A 206 -13.16 14.93 -1.13
N PHE A 207 -12.87 13.97 -0.25
CA PHE A 207 -11.57 13.80 0.41
C PHE A 207 -10.80 12.58 -0.17
N PRO A 208 -9.48 12.53 0.03
CA PRO A 208 -8.70 11.31 -0.24
C PRO A 208 -9.23 10.13 0.58
N VAL A 209 -9.12 8.94 0.04
CA VAL A 209 -9.36 7.69 0.77
C VAL A 209 -8.08 7.24 1.47
N LYS A 210 -8.21 6.67 2.67
CA LYS A 210 -7.12 5.94 3.33
C LYS A 210 -7.48 4.46 3.37
N LEU A 211 -6.56 3.62 2.92
CA LEU A 211 -6.64 2.16 3.01
C LEU A 211 -5.59 1.68 4.01
N HIS A 212 -6.03 1.02 5.07
CA HIS A 212 -5.16 0.42 6.08
C HIS A 212 -5.32 -1.09 6.04
N TYR A 213 -4.22 -1.79 6.01
CA TYR A 213 -4.20 -3.25 6.06
C TYR A 213 -2.86 -3.73 6.62
N GLU A 214 -2.88 -4.92 7.17
CA GLU A 214 -1.69 -5.57 7.67
C GLU A 214 -1.29 -6.72 6.74
N PHE A 215 0.01 -6.92 6.58
CA PHE A 215 0.52 -8.13 5.93
C PHE A 215 0.42 -9.28 6.94
N ALA A 216 0.07 -10.47 6.46
CA ALA A 216 0.02 -11.64 7.32
C ALA A 216 1.36 -11.86 8.03
N GLU A 217 1.31 -12.27 9.29
CA GLU A 217 2.49 -12.66 10.06
C GLU A 217 3.24 -13.80 9.34
N GLY A 218 4.51 -13.59 9.07
CA GLY A 218 5.39 -14.61 8.49
C GLY A 218 5.76 -14.34 7.04
N LEU A 219 6.37 -13.20 6.78
CA LEU A 219 7.18 -12.98 5.59
C LEU A 219 8.56 -13.59 5.75
#